data_ca7d6188a8b274625be64624bfa4d607
#
_entry.id   ca7d6188a8b274625be64624bfa4d607
#
_cell.length_a   1.000
_cell.length_b   1.000
_cell.length_c   1.000
_cell.angle_alpha   90.00
_cell.angle_beta   90.00
_cell.angle_gamma   90.00
#
_symmetry.space_group_name_H-M   'P 1'
#
loop_
_entity.id
_entity.type
_entity.pdbx_description
1 polymer ?
#
loop_
_entity_poly.entity_id
_entity_poly.type
_entity_poly.pdbx_seq_one_letter_code
_entity_poly.pdbx_strand_id
1 'polypeptide(L)'
;MNISRRTAIASGVVGALAVTWGVKPTDHGAPHNTYFKKLTQLLTSAGIAQPTLLIDQQRFDHNIQQVKQQLSERKSPLPIRLVVKSLPSLPLLDYLAKALNTQRFMVFNMPMLSTVSAHYPQADFLFGKPMAHLALSEWLKNTDNQRALPRIQWLVDSLDRLKAYAEIAKNLNKTLRINLELDVGLHRGGFASIYALKEALELI
;
A
#
# COMPACT_ATOMS: atom_id res chain seq x y z
N MET A 1 10.95 -26.57 52.65
CA MET A 1 10.42 -25.22 52.40
C MET A 1 9.51 -25.29 51.19
N ASN A 2 8.19 -25.32 51.34
CA ASN A 2 7.24 -25.43 50.22
C ASN A 2 6.96 -24.05 49.65
N ILE A 3 7.51 -23.76 48.49
CA ILE A 3 7.22 -22.52 47.78
C ILE A 3 5.82 -22.64 47.16
N SER A 4 4.91 -21.73 47.52
CA SER A 4 3.56 -21.73 46.95
C SER A 4 3.57 -21.51 45.43
N ARG A 5 2.61 -22.09 44.70
CA ARG A 5 2.47 -21.86 43.23
C ARG A 5 2.42 -20.38 42.87
N ARG A 6 1.77 -19.55 43.71
CA ARG A 6 1.71 -18.09 43.51
C ARG A 6 3.07 -17.44 43.63
N THR A 7 3.89 -17.85 44.58
CA THR A 7 5.26 -17.33 44.79
C THR A 7 6.17 -17.74 43.60
N ALA A 8 6.05 -18.98 43.12
CA ALA A 8 6.82 -19.45 41.97
C ALA A 8 6.47 -18.69 40.68
N ILE A 9 5.18 -18.44 40.43
CA ILE A 9 4.71 -17.66 39.26
C ILE A 9 5.18 -16.19 39.41
N ALA A 10 5.03 -15.57 40.54
CA ALA A 10 5.48 -14.20 40.76
C ALA A 10 7.00 -14.05 40.56
N SER A 11 7.79 -14.99 41.09
CA SER A 11 9.26 -14.99 40.87
C SER A 11 9.65 -15.19 39.41
N GLY A 12 8.92 -16.05 38.67
CA GLY A 12 9.12 -16.26 37.22
C GLY A 12 8.82 -15.01 36.41
N VAL A 13 7.72 -14.31 36.72
CA VAL A 13 7.35 -13.05 36.04
C VAL A 13 8.36 -11.94 36.31
N VAL A 14 8.78 -11.77 37.58
CA VAL A 14 9.80 -10.77 37.96
C VAL A 14 11.14 -11.09 37.31
N GLY A 15 11.54 -12.36 37.27
CA GLY A 15 12.75 -12.80 36.56
C GLY A 15 12.71 -12.53 35.08
N ALA A 16 11.57 -12.81 34.39
CA ALA A 16 11.39 -12.53 32.96
C ALA A 16 11.43 -11.02 32.67
N LEU A 17 10.79 -10.19 33.49
CA LEU A 17 10.84 -8.73 33.38
C LEU A 17 12.25 -8.18 33.58
N ALA A 18 13.01 -8.70 34.58
CA ALA A 18 14.40 -8.28 34.82
C ALA A 18 15.33 -8.65 33.63
N VAL A 19 15.14 -9.82 33.03
CA VAL A 19 15.90 -10.24 31.85
C VAL A 19 15.55 -9.36 30.63
N THR A 20 14.27 -9.07 30.40
CA THR A 20 13.88 -8.19 29.29
C THR A 20 14.38 -6.76 29.47
N TRP A 21 14.48 -6.25 30.68
CA TRP A 21 15.09 -4.94 30.97
C TRP A 21 16.61 -4.95 30.78
N GLY A 22 17.29 -6.02 31.17
CA GLY A 22 18.75 -6.16 31.01
C GLY A 22 19.22 -6.39 29.58
N VAL A 23 18.34 -6.94 28.73
CA VAL A 23 18.61 -7.21 27.30
C VAL A 23 18.13 -6.07 26.39
N LYS A 24 17.34 -5.13 26.92
CA LYS A 24 16.89 -3.98 26.12
C LYS A 24 18.12 -3.15 25.73
N PRO A 25 18.43 -2.99 24.43
CA PRO A 25 19.52 -2.12 24.02
C PRO A 25 19.26 -0.71 24.54
N THR A 26 20.26 -0.14 25.23
CA THR A 26 20.21 1.27 25.58
C THR A 26 20.33 2.07 24.30
N ASP A 27 19.22 2.57 23.80
CA ASP A 27 19.21 3.48 22.64
C ASP A 27 19.70 4.86 23.12
N HIS A 28 20.99 5.05 23.13
CA HIS A 28 21.61 6.35 23.42
C HIS A 28 21.63 7.27 22.20
N GLY A 29 21.00 6.86 21.09
CA GLY A 29 21.11 7.57 19.82
C GLY A 29 22.57 7.62 19.32
N ALA A 30 22.85 6.95 18.24
CA ALA A 30 24.17 7.07 17.62
C ALA A 30 24.31 8.42 16.93
N PRO A 31 25.48 9.07 16.98
CA PRO A 31 25.73 10.27 16.20
C PRO A 31 25.56 9.94 14.71
N HIS A 32 24.96 10.86 13.95
CA HIS A 32 24.82 10.70 12.51
C HIS A 32 26.17 10.36 11.86
N ASN A 33 26.17 9.40 10.98
CA ASN A 33 27.34 9.11 10.14
C ASN A 33 27.59 10.26 9.15
N THR A 34 28.70 10.22 8.44
CA THR A 34 29.14 11.28 7.52
C THR A 34 28.08 11.63 6.46
N TYR A 35 27.35 10.62 5.96
CA TYR A 35 26.28 10.80 4.98
C TYR A 35 25.15 11.65 5.55
N PHE A 36 24.61 11.29 6.71
CA PHE A 36 23.51 12.04 7.32
C PHE A 36 23.95 13.43 7.82
N LYS A 37 25.21 13.58 8.29
CA LYS A 37 25.77 14.90 8.61
C LYS A 37 25.76 15.82 7.39
N LYS A 38 26.16 15.30 6.22
CA LYS A 38 26.14 16.03 4.96
C LYS A 38 24.71 16.44 4.55
N LEU A 39 23.73 15.55 4.67
CA LEU A 39 22.32 15.89 4.40
C LEU A 39 21.80 16.97 5.33
N THR A 40 22.11 16.91 6.63
CA THR A 40 21.76 17.95 7.59
C THR A 40 22.37 19.30 7.22
N GLN A 41 23.66 19.32 6.82
CA GLN A 41 24.32 20.56 6.37
C GLN A 41 23.65 21.14 5.13
N LEU A 42 23.27 20.29 4.15
CA LEU A 42 22.54 20.74 2.94
C LEU A 42 21.20 21.36 3.30
N LEU A 43 20.40 20.75 4.18
CA LEU A 43 19.13 21.29 4.63
C LEU A 43 19.30 22.62 5.35
N THR A 44 20.28 22.73 6.24
CA THR A 44 20.62 23.96 6.96
C THR A 44 21.03 25.08 5.99
N SER A 45 21.92 24.76 5.03
CA SER A 45 22.38 25.73 4.02
C SER A 45 21.24 26.17 3.10
N ALA A 46 20.24 25.32 2.86
CA ALA A 46 19.04 25.66 2.08
C ALA A 46 17.99 26.43 2.90
N GLY A 47 18.23 26.69 4.19
CA GLY A 47 17.28 27.39 5.07
C GLY A 47 16.03 26.58 5.40
N ILE A 48 16.05 25.26 5.26
CA ILE A 48 14.90 24.38 5.52
C ILE A 48 14.85 24.08 7.02
N ALA A 49 13.89 24.69 7.71
CA ALA A 49 13.72 24.60 9.17
C ALA A 49 12.51 23.75 9.60
N GLN A 50 11.86 23.07 8.67
CA GLN A 50 10.67 22.23 8.94
C GLN A 50 10.96 20.76 8.64
N PRO A 51 10.19 19.81 9.24
CA PRO A 51 10.29 18.41 8.89
C PRO A 51 10.07 18.21 7.38
N THR A 52 11.06 17.60 6.72
CA THR A 52 11.09 17.51 5.25
C THR A 52 11.46 16.08 4.84
N LEU A 53 10.70 15.55 3.87
CA LEU A 53 11.05 14.31 3.19
C LEU A 53 12.13 14.62 2.13
N LEU A 54 13.29 14.03 2.30
CA LEU A 54 14.41 14.20 1.39
C LEU A 54 14.63 12.94 0.55
N ILE A 55 14.72 13.12 -0.77
CA ILE A 55 15.02 12.03 -1.70
C ILE A 55 16.45 12.22 -2.23
N ASP A 56 17.30 11.24 -1.97
CA ASP A 56 18.63 11.15 -2.59
C ASP A 56 18.47 10.55 -3.99
N GLN A 57 18.61 11.40 -5.01
CA GLN A 57 18.38 11.01 -6.40
C GLN A 57 19.34 9.91 -6.84
N GLN A 58 20.62 9.96 -6.48
CA GLN A 58 21.59 8.95 -6.90
C GLN A 58 21.23 7.56 -6.35
N ARG A 59 20.84 7.48 -5.09
CA ARG A 59 20.39 6.25 -4.46
C ARG A 59 19.05 5.76 -5.03
N PHE A 60 18.17 6.69 -5.33
CA PHE A 60 16.88 6.37 -5.94
C PHE A 60 17.08 5.78 -7.34
N ASP A 61 17.95 6.40 -8.18
CA ASP A 61 18.30 5.91 -9.51
C ASP A 61 18.98 4.53 -9.45
N HIS A 62 19.89 4.33 -8.49
CA HIS A 62 20.50 3.03 -8.27
C HIS A 62 19.43 1.96 -7.97
N ASN A 63 18.47 2.24 -7.08
CA ASN A 63 17.39 1.31 -6.78
C ASN A 63 16.50 1.02 -8.00
N ILE A 64 16.23 2.03 -8.82
CA ILE A 64 15.49 1.84 -10.08
C ILE A 64 16.25 0.88 -11.01
N GLN A 65 17.57 1.03 -11.15
CA GLN A 65 18.36 0.13 -11.98
C GLN A 65 18.34 -1.30 -11.45
N GLN A 66 18.42 -1.50 -10.13
CA GLN A 66 18.30 -2.83 -9.53
C GLN A 66 16.96 -3.49 -9.87
N VAL A 67 15.85 -2.74 -9.77
CA VAL A 67 14.52 -3.24 -10.13
C VAL A 67 14.47 -3.61 -11.62
N LYS A 68 14.99 -2.75 -12.51
CA LYS A 68 15.04 -3.01 -13.95
C LYS A 68 15.83 -4.27 -14.27
N GLN A 69 16.98 -4.45 -13.64
CA GLN A 69 17.82 -5.63 -13.83
C GLN A 69 17.08 -6.89 -13.41
N GLN A 70 16.51 -6.94 -12.22
CA GLN A 70 15.74 -8.09 -11.75
C GLN A 70 14.58 -8.46 -12.66
N LEU A 71 13.94 -7.47 -13.28
CA LEU A 71 12.85 -7.71 -14.23
C LEU A 71 13.36 -8.25 -15.56
N SER A 72 14.49 -7.74 -16.06
CA SER A 72 15.09 -8.20 -17.32
C SER A 72 15.62 -9.62 -17.28
N GLU A 73 16.03 -10.08 -16.11
CA GLU A 73 16.50 -11.45 -15.85
C GLU A 73 15.38 -12.51 -15.86
N ARG A 74 14.12 -12.10 -15.86
CA ARG A 74 12.98 -13.01 -15.89
C ARG A 74 12.71 -13.54 -17.30
N LYS A 75 12.38 -14.82 -17.40
CA LYS A 75 11.99 -15.46 -18.66
C LYS A 75 10.73 -14.86 -19.31
N SER A 76 9.88 -14.24 -18.50
CA SER A 76 8.67 -13.56 -18.97
C SER A 76 8.61 -12.16 -18.37
N PRO A 77 8.45 -11.11 -19.19
CA PRO A 77 8.35 -9.74 -18.69
C PRO A 77 7.07 -9.58 -17.87
N LEU A 78 7.21 -9.12 -16.63
CA LEU A 78 6.09 -8.80 -15.77
C LEU A 78 5.83 -7.29 -15.78
N PRO A 79 4.58 -6.86 -16.00
CA PRO A 79 4.24 -5.45 -15.88
C PRO A 79 4.34 -5.00 -14.41
N ILE A 80 4.92 -3.81 -14.21
CA ILE A 80 5.03 -3.18 -12.91
C ILE A 80 3.81 -2.31 -12.64
N ARG A 81 3.36 -2.29 -11.38
CA ARG A 81 2.38 -1.36 -10.86
C ARG A 81 2.98 -0.57 -9.71
N LEU A 82 2.94 0.75 -9.77
CA LEU A 82 3.49 1.64 -8.76
C LEU A 82 2.50 1.81 -7.60
N VAL A 83 3.00 1.65 -6.38
CA VAL A 83 2.21 1.79 -5.16
C VAL A 83 2.23 3.25 -4.70
N VAL A 84 1.16 4.00 -5.00
CA VAL A 84 1.09 5.46 -4.82
C VAL A 84 1.29 5.89 -3.37
N LYS A 85 0.76 5.14 -2.39
CA LYS A 85 0.93 5.49 -0.96
C LYS A 85 2.39 5.52 -0.49
N SER A 86 3.27 4.80 -1.19
CA SER A 86 4.70 4.76 -0.87
C SER A 86 5.50 5.86 -1.59
N LEU A 87 4.86 6.60 -2.50
CA LEU A 87 5.43 7.65 -3.32
C LEU A 87 4.45 8.84 -3.35
N PRO A 88 4.23 9.54 -2.21
CA PRO A 88 3.14 10.49 -2.05
C PRO A 88 3.42 11.86 -2.71
N SER A 89 3.98 11.86 -3.92
CA SER A 89 4.34 13.05 -4.67
C SER A 89 4.16 12.79 -6.16
N LEU A 90 3.39 13.61 -6.86
CA LEU A 90 3.20 13.49 -8.31
C LEU A 90 4.53 13.59 -9.09
N PRO A 91 5.43 14.55 -8.81
CA PRO A 91 6.74 14.59 -9.49
C PRO A 91 7.57 13.32 -9.28
N LEU A 92 7.50 12.70 -8.10
CA LEU A 92 8.20 11.45 -7.82
C LEU A 92 7.56 10.27 -8.56
N LEU A 93 6.24 10.24 -8.66
CA LEU A 93 5.51 9.26 -9.49
C LEU A 93 5.85 9.41 -10.97
N ASP A 94 5.90 10.66 -11.49
CA ASP A 94 6.28 10.94 -12.89
C ASP A 94 7.68 10.40 -13.19
N TYR A 95 8.63 10.72 -12.29
CA TYR A 95 10.00 10.26 -12.45
C TYR A 95 10.08 8.74 -12.54
N LEU A 96 9.42 8.04 -11.61
CA LEU A 96 9.46 6.59 -11.52
C LEU A 96 8.64 5.92 -12.65
N ALA A 97 7.47 6.46 -12.99
CA ALA A 97 6.63 5.96 -14.08
C ALA A 97 7.37 6.03 -15.43
N LYS A 98 8.05 7.14 -15.69
CA LYS A 98 8.90 7.31 -16.88
C LYS A 98 10.09 6.34 -16.84
N ALA A 99 10.80 6.26 -15.71
CA ALA A 99 11.97 5.40 -15.59
C ALA A 99 11.65 3.91 -15.78
N LEU A 100 10.49 3.44 -15.31
CA LEU A 100 10.04 2.04 -15.40
C LEU A 100 9.10 1.79 -16.56
N ASN A 101 8.83 2.78 -17.40
CA ASN A 101 7.92 2.72 -18.55
C ASN A 101 6.56 2.09 -18.18
N THR A 102 5.89 2.65 -17.18
CA THR A 102 4.60 2.15 -16.71
C THR A 102 3.62 3.28 -16.39
N GLN A 103 2.34 3.06 -16.71
CA GLN A 103 1.22 3.87 -16.28
C GLN A 103 0.20 3.01 -15.50
N ARG A 104 0.70 2.11 -14.65
CA ARG A 104 -0.11 1.26 -13.80
C ARG A 104 0.11 1.65 -12.35
N PHE A 105 -0.97 2.04 -11.66
CA PHE A 105 -0.91 2.55 -10.29
C PHE A 105 -1.77 1.74 -9.34
N MET A 106 -1.31 1.57 -8.11
CA MET A 106 -2.10 1.02 -7.02
C MET A 106 -2.45 2.13 -6.05
N VAL A 107 -3.75 2.35 -5.85
CA VAL A 107 -4.33 3.39 -4.99
C VAL A 107 -5.05 2.77 -3.79
N PHE A 108 -5.26 3.54 -2.71
CA PHE A 108 -5.76 3.01 -1.45
C PHE A 108 -6.93 3.78 -0.86
N ASN A 109 -7.32 4.89 -1.47
CA ASN A 109 -8.48 5.69 -1.09
C ASN A 109 -8.97 6.54 -2.27
N MET A 110 -10.15 7.10 -2.16
CA MET A 110 -10.79 7.88 -3.23
C MET A 110 -10.05 9.19 -3.54
N PRO A 111 -9.57 9.99 -2.56
CA PRO A 111 -8.77 11.17 -2.86
C PRO A 111 -7.50 10.86 -3.67
N MET A 112 -6.81 9.77 -3.33
CA MET A 112 -5.64 9.31 -4.08
C MET A 112 -6.00 8.93 -5.52
N LEU A 113 -7.09 8.18 -5.72
CA LEU A 113 -7.60 7.85 -7.06
C LEU A 113 -7.90 9.13 -7.84
N SER A 114 -8.67 10.06 -7.27
CA SER A 114 -9.07 11.30 -7.94
C SER A 114 -7.85 12.13 -8.37
N THR A 115 -6.87 12.31 -7.47
CA THR A 115 -5.66 13.07 -7.77
C THR A 115 -4.84 12.42 -8.89
N VAL A 116 -4.59 11.11 -8.78
CA VAL A 116 -3.70 10.42 -9.73
C VAL A 116 -4.40 10.18 -11.07
N SER A 117 -5.73 9.91 -11.08
CA SER A 117 -6.47 9.74 -12.34
C SER A 117 -6.64 11.06 -13.13
N ALA A 118 -6.72 12.18 -12.44
CA ALA A 118 -6.71 13.49 -13.09
C ALA A 118 -5.34 13.79 -13.75
N HIS A 119 -4.24 13.37 -13.11
CA HIS A 119 -2.88 13.54 -13.63
C HIS A 119 -2.52 12.54 -14.73
N TYR A 120 -3.02 11.30 -14.63
CA TYR A 120 -2.80 10.21 -15.60
C TYR A 120 -4.14 9.67 -16.15
N PRO A 121 -4.83 10.40 -17.03
CA PRO A 121 -6.19 10.05 -17.44
C PRO A 121 -6.29 8.74 -18.22
N GLN A 122 -5.19 8.22 -18.76
CA GLN A 122 -5.14 6.95 -19.50
C GLN A 122 -4.56 5.78 -18.72
N ALA A 123 -4.16 5.99 -17.47
CA ALA A 123 -3.53 4.98 -16.65
C ALA A 123 -4.49 3.87 -16.19
N ASP A 124 -3.93 2.70 -15.89
CA ASP A 124 -4.64 1.58 -15.27
C ASP A 124 -4.48 1.65 -13.75
N PHE A 125 -5.58 1.62 -13.03
CA PHE A 125 -5.63 1.71 -11.57
C PHE A 125 -6.10 0.40 -10.94
N LEU A 126 -5.51 0.05 -9.80
CA LEU A 126 -5.94 -1.04 -8.95
C LEU A 126 -6.12 -0.52 -7.53
N PHE A 127 -7.26 -0.79 -6.91
CA PHE A 127 -7.38 -0.60 -5.47
C PHE A 127 -6.62 -1.69 -4.71
N GLY A 128 -5.70 -1.28 -3.83
CA GLY A 128 -4.91 -2.16 -2.98
C GLY A 128 -5.60 -2.49 -1.65
N LYS A 129 -6.85 -2.07 -1.48
CA LYS A 129 -7.78 -2.49 -0.43
C LYS A 129 -9.22 -2.26 -0.87
N PRO A 130 -10.18 -2.99 -0.30
CA PRO A 130 -11.59 -2.80 -0.58
C PRO A 130 -12.08 -1.40 -0.20
N MET A 131 -12.96 -0.82 -1.00
CA MET A 131 -13.59 0.48 -0.75
C MET A 131 -15.03 0.32 -0.29
N ALA A 132 -15.49 1.22 0.59
CA ALA A 132 -16.90 1.26 0.95
C ALA A 132 -17.75 1.55 -0.30
N HIS A 133 -18.86 0.82 -0.46
CA HIS A 133 -19.75 0.99 -1.62
C HIS A 133 -20.33 2.42 -1.70
N LEU A 134 -20.59 3.06 -0.55
CA LEU A 134 -21.04 4.45 -0.51
C LEU A 134 -19.99 5.42 -1.05
N ALA A 135 -18.70 5.19 -0.77
CA ALA A 135 -17.63 6.02 -1.32
C ALA A 135 -17.50 5.87 -2.84
N LEU A 136 -17.71 4.65 -3.36
CA LEU A 136 -17.77 4.40 -4.79
C LEU A 136 -18.98 5.10 -5.42
N SER A 137 -20.17 4.95 -4.84
CA SER A 137 -21.41 5.60 -5.32
C SER A 137 -21.27 7.12 -5.36
N GLU A 138 -20.70 7.71 -4.30
CA GLU A 138 -20.49 9.17 -4.24
C GLU A 138 -19.52 9.65 -5.31
N TRP A 139 -18.41 8.93 -5.49
CA TRP A 139 -17.41 9.26 -6.49
C TRP A 139 -17.97 9.19 -7.92
N LEU A 140 -18.89 8.24 -8.18
CA LEU A 140 -19.55 8.03 -9.48
C LEU A 140 -20.69 9.02 -9.79
N LYS A 141 -21.08 9.88 -8.86
CA LYS A 141 -22.01 10.98 -9.16
C LYS A 141 -21.40 11.97 -10.16
N ASN A 142 -20.08 12.09 -10.18
CA ASN A 142 -19.38 12.86 -11.19
C ASN A 142 -19.26 12.04 -12.49
N THR A 143 -19.83 12.54 -13.58
CA THR A 143 -19.82 11.87 -14.90
C THR A 143 -18.40 11.72 -15.49
N ASP A 144 -17.48 12.63 -15.18
CA ASP A 144 -16.08 12.51 -15.63
C ASP A 144 -15.38 11.33 -14.96
N ASN A 145 -15.72 11.05 -13.70
CA ASN A 145 -15.22 9.88 -12.99
C ASN A 145 -15.71 8.58 -13.63
N GLN A 146 -16.94 8.55 -14.13
CA GLN A 146 -17.49 7.39 -14.83
C GLN A 146 -16.69 7.02 -16.09
N ARG A 147 -16.05 7.98 -16.76
CA ARG A 147 -15.17 7.73 -17.91
C ARG A 147 -13.90 6.97 -17.53
N ALA A 148 -13.48 7.02 -16.27
CA ALA A 148 -12.33 6.29 -15.77
C ALA A 148 -12.62 4.83 -15.41
N LEU A 149 -13.89 4.43 -15.21
CA LEU A 149 -14.29 3.09 -14.77
C LEU A 149 -13.63 1.93 -15.54
N PRO A 150 -13.53 1.95 -16.87
CA PRO A 150 -12.92 0.84 -17.62
C PRO A 150 -11.44 0.59 -17.27
N ARG A 151 -10.79 1.57 -16.64
CA ARG A 151 -9.37 1.51 -16.27
C ARG A 151 -9.14 1.28 -14.78
N ILE A 152 -10.21 1.15 -14.00
CA ILE A 152 -10.12 0.94 -12.54
C ILE A 152 -10.50 -0.49 -12.20
N GLN A 153 -9.66 -1.15 -11.44
CA GLN A 153 -9.88 -2.47 -10.86
C GLN A 153 -10.20 -2.32 -9.38
N TRP A 154 -11.40 -2.75 -9.01
CA TRP A 154 -11.94 -2.65 -7.65
C TRP A 154 -11.66 -3.94 -6.88
N LEU A 155 -11.08 -3.84 -5.69
CA LEU A 155 -10.86 -5.01 -4.83
C LEU A 155 -12.14 -5.35 -4.08
N VAL A 156 -12.50 -6.63 -4.09
CA VAL A 156 -13.69 -7.19 -3.45
C VAL A 156 -13.24 -8.28 -2.48
N ASP A 157 -13.58 -8.12 -1.21
CA ASP A 157 -13.17 -8.98 -0.10
C ASP A 157 -14.29 -9.84 0.47
N SER A 158 -15.54 -9.62 0.03
CA SER A 158 -16.72 -10.28 0.58
C SER A 158 -17.87 -10.32 -0.41
N LEU A 159 -18.81 -11.26 -0.21
CA LEU A 159 -20.05 -11.38 -0.99
C LEU A 159 -20.92 -10.13 -0.88
N ASP A 160 -21.03 -9.55 0.31
CA ASP A 160 -21.85 -8.35 0.51
C ASP A 160 -21.29 -7.17 -0.29
N ARG A 161 -19.97 -7.01 -0.34
CA ARG A 161 -19.35 -5.99 -1.18
C ARG A 161 -19.55 -6.27 -2.65
N LEU A 162 -19.43 -7.52 -3.07
CA LEU A 162 -19.69 -7.93 -4.45
C LEU A 162 -21.12 -7.58 -4.88
N LYS A 163 -22.12 -7.95 -4.07
CA LYS A 163 -23.54 -7.62 -4.31
C LYS A 163 -23.76 -6.11 -4.39
N ALA A 164 -23.20 -5.34 -3.45
CA ALA A 164 -23.33 -3.89 -3.46
C ALA A 164 -22.70 -3.25 -4.72
N TYR A 165 -21.54 -3.75 -5.16
CA TYR A 165 -20.91 -3.26 -6.39
C TYR A 165 -21.67 -3.66 -7.65
N ALA A 166 -22.24 -4.86 -7.69
CA ALA A 166 -23.09 -5.31 -8.78
C ALA A 166 -24.36 -4.43 -8.92
N GLU A 167 -24.96 -4.05 -7.79
CA GLU A 167 -26.12 -3.15 -7.76
C GLU A 167 -25.77 -1.75 -8.28
N ILE A 168 -24.61 -1.20 -7.87
CA ILE A 168 -24.12 0.08 -8.39
C ILE A 168 -23.89 0.00 -9.92
N ALA A 169 -23.25 -1.05 -10.39
CA ALA A 169 -22.99 -1.28 -11.81
C ALA A 169 -24.29 -1.35 -12.61
N LYS A 170 -25.29 -2.10 -12.11
CA LYS A 170 -26.63 -2.23 -12.71
C LYS A 170 -27.33 -0.89 -12.78
N ASN A 171 -27.38 -0.13 -11.68
CA ASN A 171 -28.08 1.17 -11.61
C ASN A 171 -27.47 2.22 -12.54
N LEU A 172 -26.17 2.14 -12.81
CA LEU A 172 -25.47 3.03 -13.73
C LEU A 172 -25.44 2.51 -15.18
N ASN A 173 -25.91 1.29 -15.43
CA ASN A 173 -25.72 0.57 -16.69
C ASN A 173 -24.23 0.59 -17.14
N LYS A 174 -23.34 0.24 -16.21
CA LYS A 174 -21.89 0.22 -16.41
C LYS A 174 -21.29 -1.11 -15.94
N THR A 175 -20.13 -1.43 -16.45
CA THR A 175 -19.33 -2.59 -16.02
C THR A 175 -18.24 -2.12 -15.06
N LEU A 176 -18.09 -2.81 -13.93
CA LEU A 176 -16.95 -2.65 -13.01
C LEU A 176 -15.96 -3.79 -13.22
N ARG A 177 -14.68 -3.45 -13.35
CA ARG A 177 -13.60 -4.45 -13.30
C ARG A 177 -13.28 -4.75 -11.85
N ILE A 178 -13.40 -5.99 -11.44
CA ILE A 178 -13.16 -6.39 -10.06
C ILE A 178 -12.01 -7.38 -9.94
N ASN A 179 -11.38 -7.42 -8.76
CA ASN A 179 -10.46 -8.47 -8.33
C ASN A 179 -10.97 -9.02 -7.01
N LEU A 180 -11.10 -10.33 -6.90
CA LEU A 180 -11.45 -11.00 -5.66
C LEU A 180 -10.21 -11.15 -4.78
N GLU A 181 -10.26 -10.65 -3.55
CA GLU A 181 -9.20 -10.80 -2.57
C GLU A 181 -9.30 -12.16 -1.89
N LEU A 182 -8.21 -12.91 -1.88
CA LEU A 182 -8.11 -14.18 -1.16
C LEU A 182 -7.37 -13.99 0.15
N ASP A 183 -7.94 -14.51 1.25
CA ASP A 183 -7.23 -14.58 2.52
C ASP A 183 -6.28 -15.78 2.52
N VAL A 184 -4.99 -15.50 2.29
CA VAL A 184 -3.94 -16.51 2.18
C VAL A 184 -2.96 -16.50 3.36
N GLY A 185 -3.37 -15.95 4.51
CA GLY A 185 -2.59 -16.05 5.74
C GLY A 185 -2.43 -14.78 6.57
N LEU A 186 -2.68 -13.58 6.04
CA LEU A 186 -2.62 -12.35 6.82
C LEU A 186 -3.90 -12.07 7.61
N HIS A 187 -5.00 -12.73 7.28
CA HIS A 187 -6.31 -12.63 7.94
C HIS A 187 -6.80 -11.18 8.12
N ARG A 188 -6.56 -10.33 7.10
CA ARG A 188 -6.98 -8.93 7.11
C ARG A 188 -8.24 -8.65 6.30
N GLY A 189 -8.66 -9.62 5.51
CA GLY A 189 -9.83 -9.56 4.63
C GLY A 189 -9.68 -10.54 3.49
N GLY A 190 -10.72 -10.65 2.66
CA GLY A 190 -10.76 -11.55 1.52
C GLY A 190 -11.56 -12.82 1.77
N PHE A 191 -11.74 -13.59 0.71
CA PHE A 191 -12.43 -14.87 0.74
C PHE A 191 -11.54 -15.93 1.41
N ALA A 192 -11.96 -16.39 2.58
CA ALA A 192 -11.18 -17.32 3.42
C ALA A 192 -11.35 -18.78 3.03
N SER A 193 -12.28 -19.10 2.11
CA SER A 193 -12.53 -20.48 1.67
C SER A 193 -12.83 -20.58 0.18
N ILE A 194 -12.56 -21.75 -0.39
CA ILE A 194 -12.90 -22.07 -1.79
C ILE A 194 -14.41 -21.97 -2.02
N TYR A 195 -15.22 -22.35 -1.02
CA TYR A 195 -16.69 -22.29 -1.12
C TYR A 195 -17.18 -20.84 -1.26
N ALA A 196 -16.70 -19.93 -0.40
CA ALA A 196 -17.05 -18.51 -0.49
C ALA A 196 -16.58 -17.87 -1.79
N LEU A 197 -15.38 -18.27 -2.29
CA LEU A 197 -14.89 -17.81 -3.58
C LEU A 197 -15.76 -18.34 -4.73
N LYS A 198 -16.18 -19.62 -4.69
CA LYS A 198 -17.06 -20.19 -5.70
C LYS A 198 -18.40 -19.48 -5.76
N GLU A 199 -19.02 -19.24 -4.60
CA GLU A 199 -20.25 -18.43 -4.50
C GLU A 199 -20.08 -17.04 -5.11
N ALA A 200 -18.94 -16.38 -4.87
CA ALA A 200 -18.63 -15.10 -5.50
C ALA A 200 -18.52 -15.18 -7.02
N LEU A 201 -17.92 -16.24 -7.55
CA LEU A 201 -17.77 -16.46 -8.99
C LEU A 201 -19.10 -16.77 -9.68
N GLU A 202 -20.06 -17.37 -8.97
CA GLU A 202 -21.42 -17.65 -9.48
C GLU A 202 -22.28 -16.38 -9.58
N LEU A 203 -21.88 -15.28 -8.92
CA LEU A 203 -22.56 -13.97 -8.95
C LEU A 203 -22.05 -13.03 -10.05
N ILE A 204 -20.96 -13.34 -10.72
CA ILE A 204 -20.32 -12.53 -11.76
C ILE A 204 -20.73 -13.00 -13.16
#